data_f6127d8287f54d41d8e48593e1309e0c
#
_entry.id   f6127d8287f54d41d8e48593e1309e0c
#
_cell.length_a   1.000
_cell.length_b   1.000
_cell.length_c   1.000
_cell.angle_alpha   90.00
_cell.angle_beta   90.00
_cell.angle_gamma   90.00
#
_symmetry.space_group_name_H-M   'P 1'
#
loop_
_entity.id
_entity.type
_entity.pdbx_description
1 polymer ?
#
loop_
_entity_poly.entity_id
_entity_poly.type
_entity_poly.pdbx_seq_one_letter_code
_entity_poly.pdbx_strand_id
1 'polypeptide(L)'
;VASGVLYCYIDGAARGNPGPAGIGVILTDQDGAVLREIARYLGETTNNVAEYRALLAALEEALRRGAEEVIIYSDSELLVRQLLGTYRVRSAHLLPLFRRARELMGRFRRVTVRHIGRERNARADRLANRAIDEKLNT
;
A
#
# COMPACT_ATOMS: atom_id res chain seq x y z
N VAL A 1 14.04 -14.18 14.94
CA VAL A 1 13.25 -13.75 14.42
C VAL A 1 12.53 -14.31 13.45
N ALA A 2 11.63 -14.70 13.56
CA ALA A 2 10.99 -15.28 12.75
C ALA A 2 10.35 -14.60 11.90
N SER A 3 10.60 -14.42 11.02
CA SER A 3 10.01 -13.80 10.22
C SER A 3 8.97 -14.37 9.64
N GLY A 4 8.36 -14.99 9.82
CA GLY A 4 7.32 -15.54 9.17
C GLY A 4 6.49 -14.63 8.40
N VAL A 5 5.33 -14.25 8.94
CA VAL A 5 4.31 -13.53 8.23
C VAL A 5 4.18 -12.10 8.74
N LEU A 6 4.19 -11.14 7.83
CA LEU A 6 3.86 -9.76 8.17
C LEU A 6 2.55 -9.36 7.50
N TYR A 7 1.82 -8.47 8.17
CA TYR A 7 0.52 -8.00 7.70
C TYR A 7 0.63 -6.51 7.43
N CYS A 8 0.20 -6.07 6.24
CA CYS A 8 0.31 -4.68 5.86
C CYS A 8 -1.06 -4.13 5.49
N TYR A 9 -1.47 -3.07 6.16
CA TYR A 9 -2.66 -2.31 5.82
C TYR A 9 -2.19 -1.11 5.03
N ILE A 10 -2.68 -0.95 3.80
CA ILE A 10 -2.20 0.10 2.90
C ILE A 10 -3.33 0.99 2.45
N ASP A 11 -3.03 2.27 2.26
CA ASP A 11 -3.97 3.22 1.69
C ASP A 11 -3.23 4.32 0.94
N GLY A 12 -3.80 4.74 -0.18
CA GLY A 12 -3.33 5.89 -0.92
C GLY A 12 -4.48 6.85 -1.11
N ALA A 13 -4.23 8.13 -0.95
CA ALA A 13 -5.27 9.16 -1.07
C ALA A 13 -4.77 10.31 -1.92
N ALA A 14 -5.68 10.91 -2.70
CA ALA A 14 -5.39 12.11 -3.46
C ALA A 14 -6.54 13.09 -3.27
N ARG A 15 -6.24 14.35 -3.03
CA ARG A 15 -7.24 15.39 -2.88
C ARG A 15 -7.41 16.10 -4.21
N GLY A 16 -8.23 15.52 -5.07
CA GLY A 16 -8.34 15.83 -6.47
C GLY A 16 -7.71 14.70 -7.25
N ASN A 17 -8.08 14.53 -8.51
CA ASN A 17 -7.62 13.39 -9.28
C ASN A 17 -7.17 13.84 -10.66
N PRO A 18 -5.93 14.43 -10.78
CA PRO A 18 -4.88 14.43 -9.77
C PRO A 18 -5.00 15.54 -8.73
N GLY A 19 -4.24 15.41 -7.68
CA GLY A 19 -4.16 16.40 -6.62
C GLY A 19 -3.09 16.00 -5.60
N PRO A 20 -2.93 16.79 -4.52
CA PRO A 20 -2.00 16.43 -3.45
C PRO A 20 -2.31 15.04 -2.92
N ALA A 21 -1.29 14.18 -2.86
CA ALA A 21 -1.50 12.77 -2.55
C ALA A 21 -0.54 12.28 -1.49
N GLY A 22 -0.95 11.24 -0.77
CA GLY A 22 -0.13 10.64 0.26
C GLY A 22 -0.43 9.17 0.40
N ILE A 23 0.46 8.48 1.11
CA ILE A 23 0.28 7.07 1.41
C ILE A 23 0.29 6.84 2.92
N GLY A 24 -0.41 5.79 3.33
CA GLY A 24 -0.37 5.29 4.69
C GLY A 24 -0.15 3.79 4.67
N VAL A 25 0.74 3.31 5.53
CA VAL A 25 1.01 1.89 5.67
C VAL A 25 1.13 1.56 7.15
N ILE A 26 0.45 0.51 7.58
CA ILE A 26 0.62 -0.05 8.93
C ILE A 26 1.14 -1.47 8.75
N LEU A 27 2.32 -1.75 9.29
CA LEU A 27 2.91 -3.07 9.23
C LEU A 27 2.81 -3.71 10.61
N THR A 28 2.21 -4.88 10.70
CA THR A 28 2.05 -5.58 11.98
C THR A 28 2.61 -7.00 11.90
N ASP A 29 2.86 -7.58 13.06
CA ASP A 29 3.22 -9.00 13.13
C ASP A 29 1.96 -9.85 13.34
N GLN A 30 2.13 -11.16 13.56
CA GLN A 30 1.02 -12.07 13.71
C GLN A 30 0.18 -11.79 14.94
N ASP A 31 0.75 -11.18 15.95
CA ASP A 31 0.01 -10.88 17.18
C ASP A 31 -0.66 -9.51 17.11
N GLY A 32 -0.56 -8.83 16.00
CA GLY A 32 -1.16 -7.51 15.83
C GLY A 32 -0.31 -6.37 16.33
N ALA A 33 0.91 -6.63 16.77
CA ALA A 33 1.79 -5.57 17.23
C ALA A 33 2.27 -4.74 16.04
N VAL A 34 2.16 -3.42 16.16
CA VAL A 34 2.57 -2.53 15.07
C VAL A 34 4.08 -2.43 15.06
N LEU A 35 4.68 -2.85 13.95
CA LEU A 35 6.13 -2.80 13.77
C LEU A 35 6.57 -1.51 13.09
N ARG A 36 5.72 -0.95 12.24
CA ARG A 36 6.06 0.27 11.51
C ARG A 36 4.80 0.97 11.01
N GLU A 37 4.81 2.30 11.07
CA GLU A 37 3.81 3.10 10.41
C GLU A 37 4.52 4.00 9.40
N ILE A 38 3.99 4.12 8.20
CA ILE A 38 4.55 4.99 7.16
C ILE A 38 3.47 5.97 6.75
N ALA A 39 3.80 7.26 6.80
CA ALA A 39 2.97 8.33 6.27
C ALA A 39 3.88 9.18 5.38
N ARG A 40 3.59 9.23 4.07
CA ARG A 40 4.50 9.90 3.14
C ARG A 40 3.72 10.70 2.12
N TYR A 41 4.12 11.95 1.92
CA TYR A 41 3.55 12.81 0.89
C TYR A 41 4.18 12.47 -0.46
N LEU A 42 3.35 12.42 -1.52
CA LEU A 42 3.82 12.01 -2.84
C LEU A 42 3.92 13.17 -3.84
N GLY A 43 3.47 14.36 -3.47
CA GLY A 43 3.26 15.41 -4.46
C GLY A 43 1.90 15.25 -5.11
N GLU A 44 1.71 15.81 -6.30
CA GLU A 44 0.42 15.73 -6.96
C GLU A 44 0.37 14.52 -7.88
N THR A 45 -0.59 13.66 -7.69
CA THR A 45 -0.80 12.51 -8.54
C THR A 45 -2.24 12.01 -8.38
N THR A 46 -2.57 10.90 -9.05
CA THR A 46 -3.91 10.34 -9.00
C THR A 46 -4.09 9.41 -7.81
N ASN A 47 -5.33 9.15 -7.46
CA ASN A 47 -5.65 8.23 -6.38
C ASN A 47 -5.08 6.83 -6.66
N ASN A 48 -5.22 6.34 -7.89
CA ASN A 48 -4.74 5.00 -8.20
C ASN A 48 -3.22 4.88 -8.14
N VAL A 49 -2.48 5.93 -8.54
CA VAL A 49 -1.02 5.95 -8.38
C VAL A 49 -0.67 5.91 -6.90
N ALA A 50 -1.38 6.68 -6.06
CA ALA A 50 -1.12 6.68 -4.62
C ALA A 50 -1.35 5.28 -4.02
N GLU A 51 -2.40 4.57 -4.45
CA GLU A 51 -2.65 3.22 -3.96
C GLU A 51 -1.50 2.28 -4.30
N TYR A 52 -0.99 2.33 -5.55
CA TYR A 52 0.16 1.51 -5.92
C TYR A 52 1.42 1.90 -5.15
N ARG A 53 1.61 3.21 -4.91
CA ARG A 53 2.77 3.65 -4.14
C ARG A 53 2.73 3.14 -2.70
N ALA A 54 1.54 3.09 -2.10
CA ALA A 54 1.39 2.51 -0.76
C ALA A 54 1.76 1.03 -0.77
N LEU A 55 1.32 0.29 -1.78
CA LEU A 55 1.67 -1.11 -1.93
C LEU A 55 3.19 -1.29 -2.05
N LEU A 56 3.84 -0.50 -2.90
CA LEU A 56 5.29 -0.60 -3.08
C LEU A 56 6.03 -0.32 -1.78
N ALA A 57 5.61 0.71 -1.03
CA ALA A 57 6.25 1.03 0.24
C ALA A 57 6.11 -0.12 1.24
N ALA A 58 4.94 -0.75 1.28
CA ALA A 58 4.71 -1.89 2.17
C ALA A 58 5.59 -3.08 1.80
N LEU A 59 5.65 -3.41 0.51
CA LEU A 59 6.45 -4.55 0.05
C LEU A 59 7.94 -4.32 0.30
N GLU A 60 8.42 -3.09 0.06
CA GLU A 60 9.82 -2.76 0.30
C GLU A 60 10.17 -2.86 1.78
N GLU A 61 9.29 -2.38 2.65
CA GLU A 61 9.53 -2.47 4.09
C GLU A 61 9.53 -3.93 4.56
N ALA A 62 8.59 -4.72 4.08
CA ALA A 62 8.51 -6.13 4.45
C ALA A 62 9.76 -6.90 3.98
N LEU A 63 10.26 -6.60 2.79
CA LEU A 63 11.51 -7.22 2.31
C LEU A 63 12.69 -6.83 3.18
N ARG A 64 12.77 -5.56 3.56
CA ARG A 64 13.87 -5.09 4.41
C ARG A 64 13.86 -5.80 5.76
N ARG A 65 12.68 -6.19 6.24
CA ARG A 65 12.56 -6.91 7.51
C ARG A 65 12.75 -8.42 7.38
N GLY A 66 12.97 -8.90 6.17
CA GLY A 66 13.21 -10.33 5.95
C GLY A 66 11.96 -11.20 6.01
N ALA A 67 10.78 -10.63 5.80
CA ALA A 67 9.56 -11.42 5.83
C ALA A 67 9.55 -12.47 4.72
N GLU A 68 9.08 -13.66 5.03
CA GLU A 68 8.93 -14.71 4.03
C GLU A 68 7.55 -14.64 3.39
N GLU A 69 6.57 -14.22 4.13
CA GLU A 69 5.19 -14.15 3.66
C GLU A 69 4.59 -12.81 4.07
N VAL A 70 3.78 -12.23 3.19
CA VAL A 70 3.13 -10.96 3.45
C VAL A 70 1.67 -11.06 3.10
N ILE A 71 0.83 -10.51 3.95
CA ILE A 71 -0.60 -10.37 3.67
C ILE A 71 -0.90 -8.89 3.55
N ILE A 72 -1.41 -8.49 2.39
CA ILE A 72 -1.72 -7.10 2.07
C ILE A 72 -3.22 -6.89 2.17
N TYR A 73 -3.64 -5.90 2.96
CA TYR A 73 -5.03 -5.49 3.05
C TYR A 73 -5.19 -4.11 2.42
N SER A 74 -6.12 -3.99 1.49
CA SER A 74 -6.41 -2.73 0.81
C SER A 74 -7.92 -2.56 0.67
N ASP A 75 -8.40 -1.31 0.77
CA ASP A 75 -9.80 -1.03 0.49
C ASP A 75 -10.01 -0.58 -0.96
N SER A 76 -8.98 -0.61 -1.80
CA SER A 76 -9.10 -0.30 -3.21
C SER A 76 -9.45 -1.58 -3.98
N GLU A 77 -10.68 -1.71 -4.38
CA GLU A 77 -11.10 -2.88 -5.15
C GLU A 77 -10.34 -2.97 -6.47
N LEU A 78 -10.08 -1.84 -7.12
CA LEU A 78 -9.35 -1.83 -8.39
C LEU A 78 -7.95 -2.41 -8.20
N LEU A 79 -7.21 -1.95 -7.19
CA LEU A 79 -5.86 -2.44 -6.94
C LEU A 79 -5.87 -3.95 -6.70
N VAL A 80 -6.76 -4.41 -5.82
CA VAL A 80 -6.82 -5.82 -5.46
C VAL A 80 -7.12 -6.66 -6.70
N ARG A 81 -8.10 -6.25 -7.51
CA ARG A 81 -8.48 -7.03 -8.68
C ARG A 81 -7.41 -7.01 -9.76
N GLN A 82 -6.67 -5.92 -9.88
CA GLN A 82 -5.54 -5.88 -10.81
C GLN A 82 -4.43 -6.83 -10.37
N LEU A 83 -4.12 -6.84 -9.07
CA LEU A 83 -3.07 -7.72 -8.55
C LEU A 83 -3.47 -9.19 -8.62
N LEU A 84 -4.75 -9.50 -8.49
CA LEU A 84 -5.24 -10.87 -8.61
C LEU A 84 -5.43 -11.31 -10.07
N GLY A 85 -5.26 -10.39 -11.00
CA GLY A 85 -5.39 -10.70 -12.43
C GLY A 85 -6.80 -10.64 -12.97
N THR A 86 -7.79 -10.25 -12.16
CA THR A 86 -9.18 -10.15 -12.60
C THR A 86 -9.39 -8.94 -13.51
N TYR A 87 -8.71 -7.83 -13.21
CA TYR A 87 -8.78 -6.64 -14.05
C TYR A 87 -7.42 -6.38 -14.67
N ARG A 88 -7.42 -5.96 -15.93
CA ARG A 88 -6.20 -5.65 -16.65
C ARG A 88 -5.74 -4.24 -16.31
N VAL A 89 -4.42 -4.04 -16.19
CA VAL A 89 -3.85 -2.70 -16.02
C VAL A 89 -3.64 -2.10 -17.40
N ARG A 90 -4.41 -1.06 -17.71
CA ARG A 90 -4.34 -0.44 -19.03
C ARG A 90 -3.68 0.93 -19.01
N SER A 91 -3.66 1.60 -17.88
CA SER A 91 -3.10 2.93 -17.78
C SER A 91 -1.59 2.91 -17.92
N ALA A 92 -1.05 3.77 -18.79
CA ALA A 92 0.39 3.92 -18.95
C ALA A 92 1.04 4.42 -17.65
N HIS A 93 0.31 5.16 -16.81
CA HIS A 93 0.84 5.64 -15.54
C HIS A 93 0.90 4.53 -14.49
N LEU A 94 0.00 3.57 -14.54
CA LEU A 94 -0.03 2.49 -13.55
C LEU A 94 0.83 1.31 -13.93
N LEU A 95 1.04 1.08 -15.21
CA LEU A 95 1.72 -0.12 -15.69
C LEU A 95 3.13 -0.30 -15.11
N PRO A 96 3.98 0.73 -15.06
CA PRO A 96 5.30 0.57 -14.44
C PRO A 96 5.21 0.25 -12.96
N LEU A 97 4.24 0.83 -12.24
CA LEU A 97 4.04 0.56 -10.82
C LEU A 97 3.54 -0.87 -10.59
N PHE A 98 2.62 -1.31 -11.44
CA PHE A 98 2.13 -2.68 -11.40
C PHE A 98 3.26 -3.69 -11.63
N ARG A 99 4.11 -3.44 -12.62
CA ARG A 99 5.24 -4.31 -12.92
C ARG A 99 6.22 -4.36 -11.77
N ARG A 100 6.51 -3.22 -11.16
CA ARG A 100 7.40 -3.16 -9.99
C ARG A 100 6.81 -3.93 -8.82
N ALA A 101 5.49 -3.78 -8.59
CA ALA A 101 4.82 -4.51 -7.53
C ALA A 101 4.92 -6.01 -7.75
N ARG A 102 4.68 -6.47 -8.99
CA ARG A 102 4.78 -7.89 -9.30
C ARG A 102 6.19 -8.42 -9.08
N GLU A 103 7.21 -7.63 -9.44
CA GLU A 103 8.59 -8.01 -9.20
C GLU A 103 8.87 -8.18 -7.72
N LEU A 104 8.46 -7.21 -6.91
CA LEU A 104 8.67 -7.29 -5.46
C LEU A 104 7.90 -8.43 -4.85
N MET A 105 6.66 -8.66 -5.29
CA MET A 105 5.84 -9.76 -4.77
C MET A 105 6.51 -11.11 -5.05
N GLY A 106 7.19 -11.23 -6.18
CA GLY A 106 7.90 -12.47 -6.52
C GLY A 106 9.11 -12.78 -5.66
N ARG A 107 9.55 -11.82 -4.83
CA ARG A 107 10.68 -12.05 -3.93
C ARG A 107 10.26 -12.66 -2.61
N PHE A 108 8.95 -12.76 -2.35
CA PHE A 108 8.45 -13.41 -1.14
C PHE A 108 8.09 -14.85 -1.45
N ARG A 109 8.09 -15.68 -0.43
CA ARG A 109 7.61 -17.05 -0.58
C ARG A 109 6.13 -17.05 -0.91
N ARG A 110 5.35 -16.13 -0.35
CA ARG A 110 3.93 -16.00 -0.61
C ARG A 110 3.46 -14.58 -0.33
N VAL A 111 2.63 -14.06 -1.20
CA VAL A 111 1.93 -12.79 -0.96
C VAL A 111 0.44 -13.05 -1.14
N THR A 112 -0.35 -12.66 -0.14
CA THR A 112 -1.79 -12.74 -0.21
C THR A 112 -2.33 -11.32 -0.23
N VAL A 113 -3.23 -11.02 -1.16
CA VAL A 113 -3.83 -9.70 -1.28
C VAL A 113 -5.31 -9.83 -0.98
N ARG A 114 -5.83 -9.04 -0.03
CA ARG A 114 -7.23 -9.11 0.39
C ARG A 114 -7.87 -7.75 0.35
N HIS A 115 -9.08 -7.70 -0.17
CA HIS A 115 -9.90 -6.49 -0.13
C HIS A 115 -10.60 -6.42 1.23
N ILE A 116 -10.56 -5.25 1.86
CA ILE A 116 -11.29 -5.00 3.12
C ILE A 116 -12.11 -3.72 2.98
N GLY A 117 -13.13 -3.57 3.82
CA GLY A 117 -13.93 -2.36 3.82
C GLY A 117 -13.14 -1.18 4.41
N ARG A 118 -13.56 0.03 4.08
CA ARG A 118 -12.88 1.24 4.53
C ARG A 118 -12.82 1.35 6.04
N GLU A 119 -13.87 0.90 6.72
CA GLU A 119 -13.92 1.01 8.17
C GLU A 119 -12.85 0.14 8.83
N ARG A 120 -12.36 -0.85 8.14
CA ARG A 120 -11.29 -1.72 8.66
C ARG A 120 -9.91 -1.24 8.26
N ASN A 121 -9.84 -0.18 7.45
CA ASN A 121 -8.58 0.38 6.98
C ASN A 121 -8.39 1.83 7.44
N ALA A 122 -9.11 2.23 8.49
CA ALA A 122 -9.14 3.62 8.92
C ALA A 122 -7.79 4.16 9.37
N ARG A 123 -6.94 3.31 9.97
CA ARG A 123 -5.63 3.78 10.44
C ARG A 123 -4.71 4.12 9.27
N ALA A 124 -4.68 3.28 8.23
CA ALA A 124 -3.88 3.58 7.04
C ALA A 124 -4.41 4.82 6.33
N ASP A 125 -5.73 4.97 6.26
CA ASP A 125 -6.34 6.16 5.68
C ASP A 125 -5.93 7.42 6.44
N ARG A 126 -5.95 7.39 7.77
CA ARG A 126 -5.53 8.54 8.58
C ARG A 126 -4.07 8.91 8.34
N LEU A 127 -3.19 7.91 8.18
CA LEU A 127 -1.79 8.18 7.90
C LEU A 127 -1.60 8.84 6.53
N ALA A 128 -2.31 8.38 5.51
CA ALA A 128 -2.24 8.97 4.18
C ALA A 128 -2.71 10.42 4.20
N ASN A 129 -3.82 10.69 4.89
CA ASN A 129 -4.36 12.04 4.98
C ASN A 129 -3.51 12.94 5.86
N ARG A 130 -2.91 12.40 6.94
CA ARG A 130 -2.00 13.16 7.77
C ARG A 130 -0.79 13.65 6.96
N ALA A 131 -0.25 12.78 6.09
CA ALA A 131 0.89 13.16 5.26
C ALA A 131 0.54 14.34 4.35
N ILE A 132 -0.67 14.35 3.79
CA ILE A 132 -1.13 15.45 2.95
C ILE A 132 -1.33 16.71 3.80
N ASP A 133 -2.02 16.59 4.94
CA ASP A 133 -2.31 17.72 5.82
C ASP A 133 -1.04 18.39 6.31
N GLU A 134 -0.06 17.61 6.74
CA GLU A 134 1.18 18.17 7.27
C GLU A 134 1.93 18.92 6.18
N LYS A 135 1.89 18.43 4.95
CA LYS A 135 2.57 19.11 3.84
C LYS A 135 1.86 20.41 3.47
N LEU A 136 0.51 20.39 3.42
CA LEU A 136 -0.24 21.57 3.01
C LEU A 136 -0.24 22.66 4.08
N ASN A 137 0.02 22.30 5.34
CA ASN A 137 0.02 23.26 6.42
C ASN A 137 1.41 23.79 6.78
N THR A 138 2.44 23.46 6.00
CA THR A 138 3.78 23.99 6.28
C THR A 138 4.15 25.18 5.41
#